data_065fa969e165d9cde64c946bab40266a
#
_entry.id   065fa969e165d9cde64c946bab40266a
#
_cell.length_a   1.000
_cell.length_b   1.000
_cell.length_c   1.000
_cell.angle_alpha   90.00
_cell.angle_beta   90.00
_cell.angle_gamma   90.00
#
_symmetry.space_group_name_H-M   'P 1'
#
loop_
_entity.id
_entity.type
_entity.pdbx_description
1 polymer ?
#
loop_
_entity_poly.entity_id
_entity_poly.type
_entity_poly.pdbx_seq_one_letter_code
_entity_poly.pdbx_strand_id
1 'polypeptide(L)'
;MAGILDICIVDPSAIWRHTAREILCRELNDHGIGACVDEFSAPEAMETDGERMVYDVILADISDGQTRGRYLAFFRDLCLTSPQTKLIFLSADPLAALDVFECDPDYFVCKLEMETRLRAALRFVLQARDGEPSACLIVGSRATRHVLSMREIQYCEHAQRQTKIVLAARTVTCSEKLNEIYRRLDPAEFVQTHCSFLVNLSYVKELR
;
A
#
# COMPACT_ATOMS: atom_id res chain seq x y z
N MET A 1 13.36 9.34 -5.65
CA MET A 1 12.28 9.32 -6.65
C MET A 1 11.06 8.78 -5.92
N ALA A 2 9.95 9.50 -5.90
CA ALA A 2 8.70 8.97 -5.36
C ALA A 2 8.35 7.69 -6.15
N GLY A 3 8.03 6.61 -5.44
CA GLY A 3 7.61 5.36 -6.08
C GLY A 3 6.32 5.60 -6.88
N ILE A 4 6.10 4.76 -7.90
CA ILE A 4 4.83 4.73 -8.63
C ILE A 4 3.80 4.07 -7.70
N LEU A 5 2.62 4.68 -7.56
CA LEU A 5 1.51 4.11 -6.78
C LEU A 5 0.71 3.14 -7.64
N ASP A 6 0.44 1.96 -7.13
CA ASP A 6 -0.51 1.03 -7.72
C ASP A 6 -1.90 1.27 -7.10
N ILE A 7 -2.83 1.74 -7.91
CA ILE A 7 -4.17 2.16 -7.48
C ILE A 7 -5.23 1.36 -8.21
N CYS A 8 -6.26 0.95 -7.48
CA CYS A 8 -7.39 0.24 -8.03
C CYS A 8 -8.69 1.04 -7.86
N ILE A 9 -9.52 1.07 -8.90
CA ILE A 9 -10.87 1.63 -8.87
C ILE A 9 -11.86 0.51 -9.16
N VAL A 10 -12.71 0.22 -8.20
CA VAL A 10 -13.76 -0.80 -8.31
C VAL A 10 -15.13 -0.13 -8.27
N ASP A 11 -15.82 -0.09 -9.39
CA ASP A 11 -17.16 0.51 -9.51
C ASP A 11 -17.89 -0.10 -10.72
N PRO A 12 -19.13 -0.57 -10.60
CA PRO A 12 -19.87 -1.13 -11.73
C PRO A 12 -20.11 -0.09 -12.85
N SER A 13 -20.17 1.20 -12.51
CA SER A 13 -20.40 2.28 -13.47
C SER A 13 -19.11 2.78 -14.10
N ALA A 14 -18.97 2.62 -15.40
CA ALA A 14 -17.84 3.16 -16.16
C ALA A 14 -17.70 4.69 -16.03
N ILE A 15 -18.84 5.41 -15.88
CA ILE A 15 -18.84 6.85 -15.69
C ILE A 15 -18.17 7.22 -14.37
N TRP A 16 -18.51 6.54 -13.29
CA TRP A 16 -17.92 6.80 -11.99
C TRP A 16 -16.45 6.40 -11.94
N ARG A 17 -16.05 5.29 -12.57
CA ARG A 17 -14.63 4.93 -12.69
C ARG A 17 -13.84 6.01 -13.40
N HIS A 18 -14.34 6.49 -14.55
CA HIS A 18 -13.71 7.56 -15.31
C HIS A 18 -13.58 8.85 -14.49
N THR A 19 -14.67 9.28 -13.83
CA THR A 19 -14.67 10.48 -12.98
C THR A 19 -13.66 10.35 -11.83
N ALA A 20 -13.66 9.21 -11.14
CA ALA A 20 -12.70 8.95 -10.05
C ALA A 20 -11.26 9.00 -10.56
N ARG A 21 -10.98 8.38 -11.70
CA ARG A 21 -9.66 8.38 -12.32
C ARG A 21 -9.19 9.79 -12.68
N GLU A 22 -10.06 10.64 -13.26
CA GLU A 22 -9.68 12.01 -13.60
C GLU A 22 -9.31 12.83 -12.37
N ILE A 23 -10.12 12.73 -11.29
CA ILE A 23 -9.85 13.43 -10.03
C ILE A 23 -8.54 12.95 -9.44
N LEU A 24 -8.34 11.63 -9.39
CA LEU A 24 -7.15 10.97 -8.86
C LEU A 24 -5.90 11.39 -9.63
N CYS A 25 -5.90 11.26 -10.96
CA CYS A 25 -4.75 11.62 -11.79
C CYS A 25 -4.38 13.11 -11.65
N ARG A 26 -5.36 13.99 -11.54
CA ARG A 26 -5.14 15.41 -11.34
C ARG A 26 -4.48 15.68 -9.99
N GLU A 27 -5.03 15.11 -8.90
CA GLU A 27 -4.51 15.29 -7.56
C GLU A 27 -3.09 14.74 -7.41
N LEU A 28 -2.80 13.57 -7.98
CA LEU A 28 -1.47 12.98 -7.94
C LEU A 28 -0.45 13.79 -8.75
N ASN A 29 -0.83 14.28 -9.94
CA ASN A 29 0.02 15.14 -10.75
C ASN A 29 0.36 16.46 -10.04
N ASP A 30 -0.60 17.06 -9.34
CA ASP A 30 -0.40 18.28 -8.55
C ASP A 30 0.64 18.07 -7.44
N HIS A 31 0.80 16.83 -6.97
CA HIS A 31 1.79 16.43 -5.96
C HIS A 31 3.05 15.78 -6.53
N GLY A 32 3.18 15.68 -7.86
CA GLY A 32 4.32 15.06 -8.52
C GLY A 32 4.45 13.55 -8.29
N ILE A 33 3.33 12.86 -7.99
CA ILE A 33 3.28 11.43 -7.70
C ILE A 33 2.85 10.68 -8.97
N GLY A 34 3.66 9.72 -9.42
CA GLY A 34 3.30 8.78 -10.49
C GLY A 34 2.36 7.69 -9.98
N ALA A 35 1.43 7.22 -10.84
CA ALA A 35 0.56 6.10 -10.50
C ALA A 35 0.23 5.22 -11.70
N CYS A 36 0.07 3.90 -11.45
CA CYS A 36 -0.65 2.98 -12.30
C CYS A 36 -2.08 2.83 -11.77
N VAL A 37 -3.07 2.89 -12.63
CA VAL A 37 -4.48 2.82 -12.21
C VAL A 37 -5.18 1.72 -12.98
N ASP A 38 -5.60 0.69 -12.26
CA ASP A 38 -6.44 -0.40 -12.76
C ASP A 38 -7.91 -0.15 -12.44
N GLU A 39 -8.80 -0.58 -13.33
CA GLU A 39 -10.23 -0.37 -13.20
C GLU A 39 -10.97 -1.71 -13.32
N PHE A 40 -11.85 -1.98 -12.36
CA PHE A 40 -12.69 -3.17 -12.33
C PHE A 40 -14.15 -2.81 -12.13
N SER A 41 -15.05 -3.62 -12.69
CA SER A 41 -16.50 -3.43 -12.50
C SER A 41 -17.02 -4.11 -11.23
N ALA A 42 -16.25 -5.02 -10.65
CA ALA A 42 -16.60 -5.76 -9.43
C ALA A 42 -15.33 -6.23 -8.70
N PRO A 43 -15.37 -6.44 -7.38
CA PRO A 43 -14.20 -6.87 -6.60
C PRO A 43 -13.63 -8.22 -7.03
N GLU A 44 -14.48 -9.14 -7.49
CA GLU A 44 -14.07 -10.47 -7.94
C GLU A 44 -13.12 -10.43 -9.15
N ALA A 45 -13.19 -9.37 -9.95
CA ALA A 45 -12.31 -9.17 -11.09
C ALA A 45 -10.87 -8.75 -10.71
N MET A 46 -10.63 -8.43 -9.44
CA MET A 46 -9.29 -8.14 -8.91
C MET A 46 -8.45 -9.40 -8.67
N GLU A 47 -9.08 -10.59 -8.78
CA GLU A 47 -8.40 -11.87 -8.63
C GLU A 47 -8.10 -12.45 -10.02
N THR A 48 -6.84 -12.76 -10.31
CA THR A 48 -6.41 -13.40 -11.54
C THR A 48 -5.70 -14.70 -11.19
N ASP A 49 -6.14 -15.82 -11.77
CA ASP A 49 -5.56 -17.17 -11.57
C ASP A 49 -5.45 -17.60 -10.09
N GLY A 50 -6.37 -17.10 -9.24
CA GLY A 50 -6.37 -17.39 -7.80
C GLY A 50 -5.38 -16.56 -6.99
N GLU A 51 -4.65 -15.64 -7.62
CA GLU A 51 -3.82 -14.64 -6.95
C GLU A 51 -4.57 -13.31 -6.90
N ARG A 52 -4.63 -12.72 -5.70
CA ARG A 52 -5.21 -11.40 -5.48
C ARG A 52 -4.16 -10.34 -5.75
N MET A 53 -4.48 -9.37 -6.60
CA MET A 53 -3.59 -8.23 -6.86
C MET A 53 -3.53 -7.32 -5.62
N VAL A 54 -2.33 -6.83 -5.32
CA VAL A 54 -2.09 -5.93 -4.17
C VAL A 54 -1.93 -4.51 -4.69
N TYR A 55 -2.67 -3.60 -4.08
CA TYR A 55 -2.67 -2.17 -4.42
C TYR A 55 -2.28 -1.32 -3.22
N ASP A 56 -1.68 -0.16 -3.49
CA ASP A 56 -1.39 0.86 -2.48
C ASP A 56 -2.67 1.55 -2.00
N VAL A 57 -3.58 1.84 -2.94
CA VAL A 57 -4.86 2.49 -2.67
C VAL A 57 -5.97 1.81 -3.46
N ILE A 58 -7.09 1.54 -2.81
CA ILE A 58 -8.30 1.01 -3.44
C ILE A 58 -9.43 2.00 -3.24
N LEU A 59 -10.08 2.39 -4.35
CA LEU A 59 -11.34 3.12 -4.38
C LEU A 59 -12.45 2.11 -4.69
N ALA A 60 -13.37 1.84 -3.77
CA ALA A 60 -14.36 0.78 -3.92
C ALA A 60 -15.79 1.31 -3.77
N ASP A 61 -16.62 1.11 -4.81
CA ASP A 61 -18.04 1.43 -4.74
C ASP A 61 -18.82 0.40 -3.91
N ILE A 62 -19.67 0.93 -3.03
CA ILE A 62 -20.61 0.17 -2.19
C ILE A 62 -22.03 0.76 -2.26
N SER A 63 -22.38 1.39 -3.37
CA SER A 63 -23.69 2.06 -3.53
C SER A 63 -24.86 1.10 -3.54
N ASP A 64 -24.69 -0.11 -4.13
CA ASP A 64 -25.76 -1.08 -4.24
C ASP A 64 -25.97 -1.84 -2.93
N GLY A 65 -27.12 -1.61 -2.30
CA GLY A 65 -27.49 -2.27 -1.04
C GLY A 65 -27.60 -3.80 -1.11
N GLN A 66 -27.81 -4.38 -2.29
CA GLN A 66 -27.90 -5.85 -2.45
C GLN A 66 -26.52 -6.51 -2.41
N THR A 67 -25.50 -5.86 -2.97
CA THR A 67 -24.13 -6.39 -3.05
C THR A 67 -23.23 -5.85 -1.94
N ARG A 68 -23.62 -4.76 -1.27
CA ARG A 68 -22.83 -4.05 -0.26
C ARG A 68 -22.22 -4.98 0.78
N GLY A 69 -23.02 -5.81 1.44
CA GLY A 69 -22.54 -6.71 2.50
C GLY A 69 -21.44 -7.68 2.00
N ARG A 70 -21.59 -8.21 0.78
CA ARG A 70 -20.58 -9.07 0.15
C ARG A 70 -19.29 -8.31 -0.17
N TYR A 71 -19.41 -7.09 -0.66
CA TYR A 71 -18.25 -6.24 -0.98
C TYR A 71 -17.51 -5.81 0.28
N LEU A 72 -18.22 -5.43 1.32
CA LEU A 72 -17.62 -5.12 2.62
C LEU A 72 -16.84 -6.32 3.19
N ALA A 73 -17.41 -7.53 3.12
CA ALA A 73 -16.71 -8.74 3.54
C ALA A 73 -15.44 -8.97 2.73
N PHE A 74 -15.51 -8.84 1.39
CA PHE A 74 -14.34 -8.98 0.50
C PHE A 74 -13.22 -8.00 0.86
N PHE A 75 -13.53 -6.72 1.03
CA PHE A 75 -12.53 -5.70 1.32
C PHE A 75 -11.98 -5.80 2.74
N ARG A 76 -12.78 -6.23 3.71
CA ARG A 76 -12.31 -6.55 5.06
C ARG A 76 -11.25 -7.66 5.02
N ASP A 77 -11.52 -8.75 4.31
CA ASP A 77 -10.56 -9.86 4.18
C ASP A 77 -9.30 -9.44 3.43
N LEU A 78 -9.44 -8.55 2.44
CA LEU A 78 -8.29 -7.95 1.73
C LEU A 78 -7.43 -7.12 2.69
N CYS A 79 -8.02 -6.24 3.50
CA CYS A 79 -7.28 -5.42 4.46
C CYS A 79 -6.56 -6.26 5.52
N LEU A 80 -7.14 -7.39 5.95
CA LEU A 80 -6.47 -8.32 6.87
C LEU A 80 -5.22 -8.97 6.25
N THR A 81 -5.25 -9.25 4.95
CA THR A 81 -4.13 -9.86 4.22
C THR A 81 -3.14 -8.85 3.68
N SER A 82 -3.56 -7.60 3.52
CA SER A 82 -2.76 -6.51 2.96
C SER A 82 -2.95 -5.22 3.79
N PRO A 83 -2.44 -5.16 5.03
CA PRO A 83 -2.70 -4.06 5.96
C PRO A 83 -2.11 -2.71 5.52
N GLN A 84 -1.23 -2.71 4.52
CA GLN A 84 -0.65 -1.49 3.95
C GLN A 84 -1.54 -0.85 2.88
N THR A 85 -2.51 -1.60 2.35
CA THR A 85 -3.46 -1.08 1.36
C THR A 85 -4.38 -0.06 2.01
N LYS A 86 -4.48 1.14 1.43
CA LYS A 86 -5.40 2.19 1.86
C LYS A 86 -6.74 2.01 1.16
N LEU A 87 -7.81 1.90 1.93
CA LEU A 87 -9.16 1.64 1.44
C LEU A 87 -10.05 2.88 1.58
N ILE A 88 -10.58 3.33 0.43
CA ILE A 88 -11.54 4.43 0.34
C ILE A 88 -12.84 3.88 -0.23
N PHE A 89 -13.91 3.88 0.55
CA PHE A 89 -15.22 3.54 0.03
C PHE A 89 -15.90 4.72 -0.66
N LEU A 90 -16.57 4.43 -1.76
CA LEU A 90 -17.39 5.36 -2.51
C LEU A 90 -18.85 4.91 -2.45
N SER A 91 -19.79 5.82 -2.24
CA SER A 91 -21.21 5.49 -2.34
C SER A 91 -22.06 6.67 -2.81
N ALA A 92 -23.07 6.37 -3.62
CA ALA A 92 -24.14 7.34 -3.93
C ALA A 92 -25.15 7.45 -2.78
N ASP A 93 -25.18 6.46 -1.87
CA ASP A 93 -26.01 6.45 -0.68
C ASP A 93 -25.19 6.94 0.53
N PRO A 94 -25.46 8.13 1.10
CA PRO A 94 -24.74 8.63 2.27
C PRO A 94 -24.91 7.74 3.51
N LEU A 95 -26.01 6.98 3.62
CA LEU A 95 -26.28 6.10 4.76
C LEU A 95 -25.37 4.86 4.73
N ALA A 96 -24.80 4.52 3.59
CA ALA A 96 -23.78 3.47 3.51
C ALA A 96 -22.59 3.70 4.44
N ALA A 97 -22.34 4.95 4.84
CA ALA A 97 -21.31 5.29 5.83
C ALA A 97 -21.51 4.57 7.18
N LEU A 98 -22.73 4.17 7.51
CA LEU A 98 -23.00 3.44 8.75
C LEU A 98 -22.56 1.97 8.66
N ASP A 99 -22.54 1.41 7.48
CA ASP A 99 -22.22 0.00 7.24
C ASP A 99 -20.72 -0.26 7.16
N VAL A 100 -19.90 0.79 6.85
CA VAL A 100 -18.46 0.62 6.61
C VAL A 100 -17.62 0.49 7.88
N PHE A 101 -18.15 0.81 9.05
CA PHE A 101 -17.41 0.75 10.33
C PHE A 101 -16.85 -0.63 10.65
N GLU A 102 -17.44 -1.70 10.13
CA GLU A 102 -16.96 -3.08 10.33
C GLU A 102 -15.70 -3.39 9.53
N CYS A 103 -15.38 -2.56 8.52
CA CYS A 103 -14.23 -2.76 7.62
C CYS A 103 -13.04 -1.87 7.96
N ASP A 104 -13.22 -0.91 8.89
CA ASP A 104 -12.18 0.08 9.27
C ASP A 104 -11.50 0.74 8.05
N PRO A 105 -12.27 1.35 7.11
CA PRO A 105 -11.70 2.00 5.95
C PRO A 105 -10.93 3.26 6.34
N ASP A 106 -9.92 3.62 5.56
CA ASP A 106 -9.18 4.87 5.75
C ASP A 106 -10.06 6.10 5.47
N TYR A 107 -11.03 5.98 4.56
CA TYR A 107 -11.95 7.08 4.25
C TYR A 107 -13.26 6.60 3.62
N PHE A 108 -14.29 7.46 3.71
CA PHE A 108 -15.58 7.29 3.01
C PHE A 108 -15.90 8.55 2.20
N VAL A 109 -16.29 8.37 0.94
CA VAL A 109 -16.64 9.45 0.01
C VAL A 109 -18.06 9.28 -0.49
N CYS A 110 -18.91 10.27 -0.24
CA CYS A 110 -20.21 10.36 -0.89
C CYS A 110 -20.03 10.84 -2.35
N LYS A 111 -20.53 10.07 -3.32
CA LYS A 111 -20.40 10.39 -4.75
C LYS A 111 -21.07 11.72 -5.15
N LEU A 112 -22.04 12.20 -4.38
CA LEU A 112 -22.67 13.49 -4.58
C LEU A 112 -21.69 14.67 -4.40
N GLU A 113 -20.63 14.48 -3.63
CA GLU A 113 -19.57 15.46 -3.36
C GLU A 113 -18.20 14.98 -3.84
N MET A 114 -18.17 14.12 -4.86
CA MET A 114 -16.98 13.33 -5.23
C MET A 114 -15.76 14.21 -5.52
N GLU A 115 -15.89 15.28 -6.28
CA GLU A 115 -14.77 16.16 -6.65
C GLU A 115 -14.02 16.68 -5.41
N THR A 116 -14.75 17.18 -4.42
CA THR A 116 -14.14 17.77 -3.21
C THR A 116 -13.69 16.70 -2.22
N ARG A 117 -14.54 15.69 -1.99
CA ARG A 117 -14.31 14.68 -0.96
C ARG A 117 -13.24 13.69 -1.35
N LEU A 118 -13.18 13.27 -2.63
CA LEU A 118 -12.15 12.34 -3.07
C LEU A 118 -10.76 12.97 -3.01
N ARG A 119 -10.62 14.26 -3.36
CA ARG A 119 -9.35 14.98 -3.16
C ARG A 119 -8.93 15.02 -1.69
N ALA A 120 -9.86 15.30 -0.79
CA ALA A 120 -9.58 15.31 0.64
C ALA A 120 -9.18 13.91 1.14
N ALA A 121 -9.88 12.86 0.69
CA ALA A 121 -9.57 11.48 1.02
C ALA A 121 -8.17 11.07 0.52
N LEU A 122 -7.82 11.40 -0.72
CA LEU A 122 -6.51 11.13 -1.29
C LEU A 122 -5.40 11.83 -0.51
N ARG A 123 -5.56 13.10 -0.18
CA ARG A 123 -4.58 13.82 0.67
C ARG A 123 -4.43 13.18 2.02
N PHE A 124 -5.53 12.78 2.66
CA PHE A 124 -5.50 12.11 3.95
C PHE A 124 -4.73 10.79 3.90
N VAL A 125 -5.04 9.90 2.94
CA VAL A 125 -4.36 8.60 2.83
C VAL A 125 -2.90 8.74 2.38
N LEU A 126 -2.58 9.72 1.54
CA LEU A 126 -1.21 10.00 1.13
C LEU A 126 -0.40 10.58 2.29
N GLN A 127 -0.96 11.51 3.08
CA GLN A 127 -0.32 12.05 4.28
C GLN A 127 -0.15 10.98 5.37
N ALA A 128 -1.13 10.11 5.56
CA ALA A 128 -1.00 8.99 6.49
C ALA A 128 0.11 8.02 6.04
N ARG A 129 0.29 7.86 4.75
CA ARG A 129 1.39 7.10 4.15
C ARG A 129 2.75 7.80 4.33
N ASP A 130 2.78 9.13 4.18
CA ASP A 130 3.97 9.96 4.41
C ASP A 130 4.20 10.22 5.92
N GLY A 131 3.12 10.22 6.72
CA GLY A 131 3.11 10.54 8.16
C GLY A 131 3.31 9.34 9.08
N GLU A 132 3.12 8.11 8.63
CA GLU A 132 3.88 7.03 9.22
C GLU A 132 5.34 7.32 8.86
N PRO A 133 6.21 7.61 9.84
CA PRO A 133 7.62 7.73 9.54
C PRO A 133 7.96 6.43 8.82
N SER A 134 8.19 6.51 7.51
CA SER A 134 8.69 5.36 6.79
C SER A 134 9.94 5.03 7.57
N ALA A 135 9.83 3.98 8.39
CA ALA A 135 10.85 3.66 9.35
C ALA A 135 12.11 3.53 8.52
N CYS A 136 12.97 4.53 8.61
CA CYS A 136 14.16 4.62 7.77
C CYS A 136 15.28 3.91 8.47
N LEU A 137 15.89 2.96 7.79
CA LEU A 137 17.14 2.37 8.23
C LEU A 137 18.30 3.25 7.76
N ILE A 138 19.04 3.82 8.70
CA ILE A 138 20.25 4.59 8.40
C ILE A 138 21.45 3.65 8.57
N VAL A 139 22.18 3.38 7.49
CA VAL A 139 23.37 2.53 7.50
C VAL A 139 24.58 3.26 6.91
N GLY A 140 25.77 2.82 7.32
CA GLY A 140 27.04 3.34 6.81
C GLY A 140 27.90 4.01 7.88
N SER A 141 28.96 4.68 7.45
CA SER A 141 29.95 5.35 8.30
C SER A 141 29.63 6.86 8.47
N ARG A 142 30.43 7.54 9.29
CA ARG A 142 30.34 9.02 9.42
C ARG A 142 30.56 9.75 8.09
N ALA A 143 31.30 9.14 7.15
CA ALA A 143 31.62 9.75 5.86
C ALA A 143 30.57 9.42 4.77
N THR A 144 29.87 8.30 4.89
CA THR A 144 28.88 7.86 3.89
C THR A 144 27.69 7.26 4.61
N ARG A 145 26.58 7.97 4.66
CA ARG A 145 25.32 7.51 5.24
C ARG A 145 24.30 7.25 4.13
N HIS A 146 23.65 6.11 4.22
CA HIS A 146 22.51 5.77 3.37
C HIS A 146 21.25 5.77 4.24
N VAL A 147 20.26 6.54 3.83
CA VAL A 147 18.91 6.52 4.39
C VAL A 147 18.08 5.64 3.46
N LEU A 148 17.57 4.54 3.98
CA LEU A 148 16.86 3.52 3.24
C LEU A 148 15.45 3.40 3.81
N SER A 149 14.44 3.45 2.97
CA SER A 149 13.08 3.11 3.39
C SER A 149 13.04 1.61 3.76
N MET A 150 12.56 1.27 4.96
CA MET A 150 12.46 -0.14 5.38
C MET A 150 11.51 -0.92 4.47
N ARG A 151 10.50 -0.26 3.91
CA ARG A 151 9.55 -0.85 2.94
C ARG A 151 10.20 -1.30 1.63
N GLU A 152 11.28 -0.63 1.20
CA GLU A 152 12.00 -1.00 -0.03
C GLU A 152 12.99 -2.15 0.18
N ILE A 153 13.31 -2.49 1.44
CA ILE A 153 14.27 -3.55 1.75
C ILE A 153 13.60 -4.90 1.53
N GLN A 154 14.11 -5.68 0.58
CA GLN A 154 13.67 -7.03 0.32
C GLN A 154 14.34 -8.04 1.27
N TYR A 155 15.66 -7.97 1.38
CA TYR A 155 16.44 -8.77 2.30
C TYR A 155 17.81 -8.16 2.57
N CYS A 156 18.46 -8.61 3.63
CA CYS A 156 19.86 -8.30 3.95
C CYS A 156 20.68 -9.59 3.98
N GLU A 157 21.88 -9.53 3.41
CA GLU A 157 22.85 -10.62 3.40
C GLU A 157 24.17 -10.17 4.00
N HIS A 158 24.70 -10.90 4.99
CA HIS A 158 26.02 -10.63 5.54
C HIS A 158 27.04 -11.64 5.03
N ALA A 159 27.99 -11.18 4.23
CA ALA A 159 29.07 -11.99 3.70
C ALA A 159 30.36 -11.16 3.65
N GLN A 160 31.52 -11.81 3.86
CA GLN A 160 32.85 -11.18 3.72
C GLN A 160 33.01 -9.88 4.55
N ARG A 161 32.46 -9.86 5.79
CA ARG A 161 32.49 -8.72 6.71
C ARG A 161 31.70 -7.48 6.24
N GLN A 162 30.83 -7.64 5.28
CA GLN A 162 29.96 -6.59 4.77
C GLN A 162 28.51 -7.07 4.76
N THR A 163 27.59 -6.16 5.01
CA THR A 163 26.17 -6.42 4.86
C THR A 163 25.66 -5.74 3.58
N LYS A 164 25.12 -6.56 2.68
CA LYS A 164 24.38 -6.11 1.51
C LYS A 164 22.92 -5.97 1.88
N ILE A 165 22.35 -4.83 1.59
CA ILE A 165 20.92 -4.52 1.75
C ILE A 165 20.36 -4.41 0.35
N VAL A 166 19.50 -5.35 -0.01
CA VAL A 166 18.88 -5.42 -1.33
C VAL A 166 17.53 -4.73 -1.28
N LEU A 167 17.37 -3.69 -2.07
CA LEU A 167 16.13 -2.96 -2.26
C LEU A 167 15.55 -3.29 -3.66
N ALA A 168 14.30 -2.95 -3.89
CA ALA A 168 13.62 -3.21 -5.16
C ALA A 168 14.38 -2.67 -6.39
N ALA A 169 15.02 -1.49 -6.28
CA ALA A 169 15.69 -0.82 -7.39
C ALA A 169 17.23 -0.81 -7.32
N ARG A 170 17.83 -1.14 -6.16
CA ARG A 170 19.30 -1.03 -5.95
C ARG A 170 19.77 -1.88 -4.78
N THR A 171 21.06 -2.07 -4.69
CA THR A 171 21.74 -2.70 -3.54
C THR A 171 22.66 -1.69 -2.86
N VAL A 172 22.62 -1.65 -1.53
CA VAL A 172 23.51 -0.84 -0.70
C VAL A 172 24.37 -1.76 0.14
N THR A 173 25.64 -1.45 0.29
CA THR A 173 26.59 -2.23 1.10
C THR A 173 27.11 -1.39 2.27
N CYS A 174 27.14 -1.97 3.46
CA CYS A 174 27.69 -1.34 4.65
C CYS A 174 28.55 -2.32 5.47
N SER A 175 29.34 -1.79 6.40
CA SER A 175 30.21 -2.58 7.28
C SER A 175 29.51 -3.02 8.57
N GLU A 176 28.26 -2.62 8.79
CA GLU A 176 27.50 -2.95 9.98
C GLU A 176 27.13 -4.45 9.99
N LYS A 177 27.10 -5.03 11.20
CA LYS A 177 26.72 -6.44 11.37
C LYS A 177 25.21 -6.61 11.20
N LEU A 178 24.80 -7.77 10.68
CA LEU A 178 23.39 -8.09 10.45
C LEU A 178 22.53 -7.92 11.72
N ASN A 179 23.04 -8.35 12.87
CA ASN A 179 22.34 -8.22 14.15
C ASN A 179 22.15 -6.77 14.61
N GLU A 180 23.05 -5.86 14.22
CA GLU A 180 22.91 -4.42 14.53
C GLU A 180 21.82 -3.79 13.66
N ILE A 181 21.71 -4.24 12.41
CA ILE A 181 20.65 -3.86 11.50
C ILE A 181 19.30 -4.43 11.99
N TYR A 182 19.26 -5.72 12.36
CA TYR A 182 18.04 -6.39 12.81
C TYR A 182 17.38 -5.71 14.01
N ARG A 183 18.16 -5.24 14.97
CA ARG A 183 17.64 -4.53 16.16
C ARG A 183 16.94 -3.21 15.84
N ARG A 184 17.13 -2.68 14.65
CA ARG A 184 16.51 -1.41 14.17
C ARG A 184 15.38 -1.63 13.21
N LEU A 185 15.11 -2.88 12.82
CA LEU A 185 14.01 -3.27 11.96
C LEU A 185 12.84 -3.79 12.81
N ASP A 186 11.62 -3.65 12.28
CA ASP A 186 10.45 -4.19 12.94
C ASP A 186 10.44 -5.73 12.88
N PRO A 187 10.43 -6.42 14.04
CA PRO A 187 10.40 -7.88 14.07
C PRO A 187 9.09 -8.49 13.55
N ALA A 188 8.03 -7.70 13.38
CA ALA A 188 6.80 -8.14 12.73
C ALA A 188 6.94 -8.18 11.20
N GLU A 189 7.82 -7.34 10.63
CA GLU A 189 8.04 -7.27 9.18
C GLU A 189 9.30 -8.05 8.73
N PHE A 190 10.28 -8.19 9.60
CA PHE A 190 11.58 -8.81 9.27
C PHE A 190 11.88 -10.03 10.10
N VAL A 191 12.30 -11.11 9.45
CA VAL A 191 12.71 -12.35 10.11
C VAL A 191 14.13 -12.72 9.75
N GLN A 192 14.89 -13.15 10.76
CA GLN A 192 16.22 -13.71 10.55
C GLN A 192 16.09 -15.21 10.22
N THR A 193 16.18 -15.56 8.94
CA THR A 193 16.07 -16.93 8.44
C THR A 193 17.36 -17.72 8.59
N HIS A 194 18.50 -17.04 8.70
CA HIS A 194 19.83 -17.63 8.89
C HIS A 194 20.75 -16.60 9.57
N CYS A 195 21.85 -17.05 10.18
CA CYS A 195 22.83 -16.13 10.79
C CYS A 195 23.37 -15.05 9.81
N SER A 196 23.29 -15.31 8.51
CA SER A 196 23.73 -14.40 7.43
C SER A 196 22.59 -13.79 6.63
N PHE A 197 21.33 -14.09 6.91
CA PHE A 197 20.19 -13.60 6.15
C PHE A 197 19.07 -13.07 7.02
N LEU A 198 18.55 -11.93 6.59
CA LEU A 198 17.39 -11.24 7.14
C LEU A 198 16.42 -10.92 6.01
N VAL A 199 15.19 -11.36 6.13
CA VAL A 199 14.21 -11.29 5.04
C VAL A 199 13.02 -10.46 5.47
N ASN A 200 12.56 -9.57 4.58
CA ASN A 200 11.31 -8.85 4.74
C ASN A 200 10.15 -9.77 4.33
N LEU A 201 9.25 -10.03 5.27
CA LEU A 201 8.11 -10.92 5.08
C LEU A 201 7.15 -10.44 3.99
N SER A 202 7.06 -9.12 3.75
CA SER A 202 6.23 -8.54 2.69
C SER A 202 6.65 -8.94 1.27
N TYR A 203 7.88 -9.45 1.10
CA TYR A 203 8.40 -9.92 -0.19
C TYR A 203 8.46 -11.44 -0.30
N VAL A 204 8.00 -12.17 0.72
CA VAL A 204 7.97 -13.64 0.70
C VAL A 204 6.74 -14.12 -0.04
N LYS A 205 6.94 -14.78 -1.19
CA LYS A 205 5.83 -15.32 -2.01
C LYS A 205 5.45 -16.75 -1.65
N GLU A 206 6.39 -17.52 -1.13
CA GLU A 206 6.17 -18.95 -0.82
C GLU A 206 7.10 -19.40 0.29
N LEU A 207 6.57 -20.15 1.25
CA LEU A 207 7.34 -20.88 2.28
C LEU A 207 7.24 -22.36 1.96
N ARG A 208 8.37 -23.03 1.76
CA ARG A 208 8.47 -24.48 1.59
C ARG A 208 9.13 -25.12 2.79
#